data_00e26683f65c12d94e7ab918f2236aec
#
_entry.id   00e26683f65c12d94e7ab918f2236aec
#
_cell.length_a   1.000
_cell.length_b   1.000
_cell.length_c   1.000
_cell.angle_alpha   90.00
_cell.angle_beta   90.00
_cell.angle_gamma   90.00
#
_symmetry.space_group_name_H-M   'P 1'
#
loop_
_entity.id
_entity.type
_entity.pdbx_description
1 polymer ?
#
loop_
_entity_poly.entity_id
_entity_poly.type
_entity_poly.pdbx_seq_one_letter_code
_entity_poly.pdbx_strand_id
1 'polypeptide(L)'
;MLQKIGFQPGINKQLTPTGAEGQWVDCDNVRFRYGTPEKIGGWKQLGGKNDLTGAGRGLHHFVSSTSIKFSIIGTNRILYAYSGGVFYDIHPIKTTTTLTNAFTTTNGSPTVTITFSTSHDIVAGDIVLLDSFSSITNSNFAASDFDDKKFMVTTVPSATTITITMPSNESGSGASASGGIRVQHYYPVGPAVQAKGFGWSLGTWGGEE
;
A
#
# COMPACT_ATOMS: atom_id res chain seq x y z
N MET A 1 33.29 -9.17 -44.60
CA MET A 1 33.03 -10.61 -44.31
C MET A 1 32.13 -10.68 -43.09
N LEU A 2 30.92 -11.23 -43.21
CA LEU A 2 30.03 -11.42 -42.06
C LEU A 2 30.39 -12.74 -41.38
N GLN A 3 30.86 -12.69 -40.13
CA GLN A 3 31.16 -13.88 -39.35
C GLN A 3 29.95 -14.22 -38.47
N LYS A 4 29.46 -15.46 -38.59
CA LYS A 4 28.39 -15.96 -37.73
C LYS A 4 28.98 -16.31 -36.36
N ILE A 5 28.58 -15.59 -35.34
CA ILE A 5 28.93 -15.88 -33.94
C ILE A 5 27.90 -16.89 -33.43
N GLY A 6 28.34 -18.08 -33.08
CA GLY A 6 27.53 -19.09 -32.41
C GLY A 6 27.74 -19.00 -30.89
N PHE A 7 26.68 -18.97 -30.13
CA PHE A 7 26.73 -19.08 -28.67
C PHE A 7 25.58 -19.96 -28.20
N GLN A 8 25.74 -20.54 -27.01
CA GLN A 8 24.71 -21.35 -26.38
C GLN A 8 23.69 -20.45 -25.66
N PRO A 9 22.38 -20.72 -25.77
CA PRO A 9 21.37 -19.98 -25.04
C PRO A 9 21.44 -20.32 -23.55
N GLY A 10 21.14 -19.31 -22.72
CA GLY A 10 21.15 -19.44 -21.28
C GLY A 10 22.33 -18.70 -20.63
N ILE A 11 22.33 -18.69 -19.29
CA ILE A 11 23.37 -18.05 -18.49
C ILE A 11 24.10 -19.11 -17.70
N ASN A 12 25.40 -19.21 -17.89
CA ASN A 12 26.26 -20.12 -17.15
C ASN A 12 26.92 -19.37 -15.98
N LYS A 13 26.44 -19.63 -14.76
CA LYS A 13 26.99 -19.07 -13.53
C LYS A 13 27.98 -20.02 -12.82
N GLN A 14 28.20 -21.21 -13.37
CA GLN A 14 29.07 -22.21 -12.72
C GLN A 14 30.52 -22.10 -13.16
N LEU A 15 30.78 -21.59 -14.36
CA LEU A 15 32.12 -21.44 -14.91
C LEU A 15 32.62 -19.99 -14.76
N THR A 16 33.92 -19.83 -14.74
CA THR A 16 34.54 -18.51 -14.82
C THR A 16 34.31 -17.92 -16.22
N PRO A 17 34.37 -16.59 -16.41
CA PRO A 17 34.20 -15.97 -17.72
C PRO A 17 35.12 -16.56 -18.80
N THR A 18 36.35 -16.92 -18.44
CA THR A 18 37.32 -17.56 -19.34
C THR A 18 36.95 -19.03 -19.67
N GLY A 19 36.38 -19.76 -18.71
CA GLY A 19 35.94 -21.14 -18.91
C GLY A 19 34.60 -21.28 -19.60
N ALA A 20 33.85 -20.21 -19.74
CA ALA A 20 32.52 -20.17 -20.36
C ALA A 20 32.58 -19.60 -21.80
N GLU A 21 33.66 -19.87 -22.55
CA GLU A 21 33.79 -19.41 -23.93
C GLU A 21 32.61 -19.85 -24.78
N GLY A 22 32.00 -18.93 -25.52
CA GLY A 22 30.78 -19.19 -26.32
C GLY A 22 29.48 -19.26 -25.53
N GLN A 23 29.51 -18.94 -24.24
CA GLN A 23 28.34 -18.91 -23.34
C GLN A 23 28.18 -17.54 -22.72
N TRP A 24 26.96 -17.22 -22.29
CA TRP A 24 26.68 -16.02 -21.51
C TRP A 24 26.93 -16.28 -20.00
N VAL A 25 27.76 -15.50 -19.40
CA VAL A 25 28.03 -15.58 -17.95
C VAL A 25 27.18 -14.63 -17.12
N ASP A 26 26.71 -13.55 -17.76
CA ASP A 26 25.78 -12.60 -17.17
C ASP A 26 25.00 -11.87 -18.27
N CYS A 27 23.75 -11.47 -17.94
CA CYS A 27 22.94 -10.61 -18.79
C CYS A 27 21.86 -9.93 -17.97
N ASP A 28 21.44 -8.76 -18.43
CA ASP A 28 20.35 -8.00 -17.85
C ASP A 28 19.33 -7.64 -18.92
N ASN A 29 18.03 -7.74 -18.59
CA ASN A 29 16.92 -7.45 -19.49
C ASN A 29 16.93 -8.26 -20.80
N VAL A 30 17.42 -9.50 -20.75
CA VAL A 30 17.50 -10.41 -21.89
C VAL A 30 16.77 -11.71 -21.57
N ARG A 31 16.02 -12.22 -22.54
CA ARG A 31 15.50 -13.60 -22.56
C ARG A 31 16.03 -14.35 -23.77
N PHE A 32 16.14 -15.64 -23.64
CA PHE A 32 16.49 -16.51 -24.76
C PHE A 32 15.21 -17.10 -25.36
N ARG A 33 14.97 -16.82 -26.63
CA ARG A 33 13.84 -17.36 -27.36
C ARG A 33 14.34 -18.02 -28.67
N TYR A 34 13.93 -19.23 -28.90
CA TYR A 34 14.39 -20.03 -30.04
C TYR A 34 15.92 -20.08 -30.20
N GLY A 35 16.65 -20.12 -29.09
CA GLY A 35 18.12 -20.17 -29.10
C GLY A 35 18.81 -18.83 -29.33
N THR A 36 18.08 -17.73 -29.49
CA THR A 36 18.64 -16.39 -29.68
C THR A 36 18.33 -15.49 -28.51
N PRO A 37 19.25 -14.57 -28.12
CA PRO A 37 18.96 -13.57 -27.12
C PRO A 37 18.01 -12.52 -27.69
N GLU A 38 17.00 -12.18 -26.91
CA GLU A 38 16.02 -11.16 -27.23
C GLU A 38 15.93 -10.18 -26.07
N LYS A 39 15.95 -8.89 -26.34
CA LYS A 39 15.78 -7.88 -25.30
C LYS A 39 14.36 -7.95 -24.74
N ILE A 40 14.25 -8.06 -23.42
CA ILE A 40 12.98 -7.89 -22.72
C ILE A 40 12.72 -6.39 -22.66
N GLY A 41 11.50 -5.96 -23.02
CA GLY A 41 11.08 -4.57 -22.82
C GLY A 41 11.17 -4.18 -21.35
N GLY A 42 11.34 -2.88 -21.09
CA GLY A 42 11.37 -2.36 -19.71
C GLY A 42 10.03 -2.56 -18.99
N TRP A 43 10.06 -2.41 -17.69
CA TRP A 43 8.86 -2.43 -16.85
C TRP A 43 8.07 -1.13 -17.00
N LYS A 44 6.77 -1.25 -17.13
CA LYS A 44 5.84 -0.12 -17.09
C LYS A 44 5.00 -0.24 -15.82
N GLN A 45 4.90 0.87 -15.10
CA GLN A 45 4.02 0.93 -13.95
C GLN A 45 2.56 0.69 -14.38
N LEU A 46 1.88 -0.20 -13.69
CA LEU A 46 0.45 -0.44 -13.84
C LEU A 46 -0.30 0.48 -12.86
N GLY A 47 -1.23 1.27 -13.39
CA GLY A 47 -1.96 2.25 -12.58
C GLY A 47 -1.24 3.58 -12.38
N GLY A 48 -1.82 4.46 -11.58
CA GLY A 48 -1.27 5.76 -11.20
C GLY A 48 -0.22 5.65 -10.09
N LYS A 49 0.53 6.72 -9.92
CA LYS A 49 1.42 6.84 -8.76
C LYS A 49 0.56 6.96 -7.50
N ASN A 50 0.80 6.13 -6.52
CA ASN A 50 0.10 6.07 -5.22
C ASN A 50 -1.33 5.45 -5.26
N ASP A 51 -1.66 4.65 -6.25
CA ASP A 51 -2.94 3.92 -6.28
C ASP A 51 -3.07 2.91 -5.12
N LEU A 52 -1.94 2.45 -4.56
CA LEU A 52 -1.91 1.49 -3.47
C LEU A 52 -1.39 2.13 -2.17
N THR A 53 -2.15 1.98 -1.11
CA THR A 53 -1.74 2.35 0.25
C THR A 53 -0.95 1.21 0.88
N GLY A 54 0.30 1.48 1.26
CA GLY A 54 1.19 0.50 1.87
C GLY A 54 2.11 -0.22 0.88
N ALA A 55 2.91 -1.15 1.40
CA ALA A 55 3.83 -1.96 0.62
C ALA A 55 3.18 -3.30 0.25
N GLY A 56 3.25 -3.70 -1.02
CA GLY A 56 2.74 -4.98 -1.50
C GLY A 56 3.44 -6.15 -0.81
N ARG A 57 2.67 -7.07 -0.24
CA ARG A 57 3.15 -8.26 0.47
C ARG A 57 2.74 -9.55 -0.19
N GLY A 58 1.63 -9.55 -0.90
CA GLY A 58 1.11 -10.71 -1.58
C GLY A 58 0.34 -10.34 -2.84
N LEU A 59 0.41 -11.23 -3.83
CA LEU A 59 -0.33 -11.13 -5.08
C LEU A 59 -0.99 -12.47 -5.37
N HIS A 60 -2.28 -12.45 -5.65
CA HIS A 60 -3.03 -13.62 -6.08
C HIS A 60 -3.84 -13.28 -7.32
N HIS A 61 -3.79 -14.15 -8.32
CA HIS A 61 -4.52 -13.98 -9.56
C HIS A 61 -5.54 -15.10 -9.76
N PHE A 62 -6.76 -14.74 -10.15
CA PHE A 62 -7.78 -15.71 -10.50
C PHE A 62 -8.72 -15.18 -11.60
N VAL A 63 -9.48 -16.09 -12.16
CA VAL A 63 -10.52 -15.80 -13.15
C VAL A 63 -11.85 -16.21 -12.55
N SER A 64 -12.83 -15.31 -12.59
CA SER A 64 -14.19 -15.60 -12.10
C SER A 64 -14.91 -16.58 -13.03
N SER A 65 -16.02 -17.12 -12.56
CA SER A 65 -16.93 -17.96 -13.37
C SER A 65 -17.48 -17.23 -14.61
N THR A 66 -17.48 -15.90 -14.59
CA THR A 66 -17.88 -15.04 -15.71
C THR A 66 -16.70 -14.62 -16.60
N SER A 67 -15.55 -15.30 -16.50
CA SER A 67 -14.33 -15.05 -17.27
C SER A 67 -13.67 -13.67 -17.03
N ILE A 68 -14.03 -12.98 -15.95
CA ILE A 68 -13.38 -11.73 -15.55
C ILE A 68 -12.09 -12.06 -14.80
N LYS A 69 -10.99 -11.41 -15.18
CA LYS A 69 -9.68 -11.57 -14.55
C LYS A 69 -9.52 -10.61 -13.39
N PHE A 70 -9.13 -11.13 -12.25
CA PHE A 70 -8.83 -10.38 -11.06
C PHE A 70 -7.41 -10.64 -10.59
N SER A 71 -6.74 -9.60 -10.09
CA SER A 71 -5.49 -9.71 -9.35
C SER A 71 -5.73 -9.10 -7.97
N ILE A 72 -5.65 -9.92 -6.94
CA ILE A 72 -5.78 -9.47 -5.55
C ILE A 72 -4.40 -9.11 -5.04
N ILE A 73 -4.28 -7.91 -4.48
CA ILE A 73 -3.04 -7.35 -3.98
C ILE A 73 -3.20 -7.07 -2.49
N GLY A 74 -2.50 -7.85 -1.68
CA GLY A 74 -2.41 -7.61 -0.24
C GLY A 74 -1.22 -6.68 0.05
N THR A 75 -1.50 -5.53 0.63
CA THR A 75 -0.46 -4.67 1.20
C THR A 75 -0.35 -4.91 2.71
N ASN A 76 0.64 -4.30 3.35
CA ASN A 76 0.70 -4.30 4.82
C ASN A 76 -0.36 -3.39 5.48
N ARG A 77 -1.30 -2.85 4.71
CA ARG A 77 -2.33 -1.92 5.19
C ARG A 77 -3.72 -2.21 4.64
N ILE A 78 -3.84 -2.45 3.36
CA ILE A 78 -5.12 -2.53 2.63
C ILE A 78 -5.08 -3.71 1.66
N LEU A 79 -6.23 -4.32 1.44
CA LEU A 79 -6.45 -5.35 0.42
C LEU A 79 -7.14 -4.73 -0.79
N TYR A 80 -6.56 -4.96 -1.97
CA TYR A 80 -7.08 -4.43 -3.24
C TYR A 80 -7.42 -5.55 -4.21
N ALA A 81 -8.42 -5.31 -5.05
CA ALA A 81 -8.68 -6.07 -6.25
C ALA A 81 -8.39 -5.18 -7.47
N TYR A 82 -7.58 -5.70 -8.39
CA TYR A 82 -7.33 -5.05 -9.66
C TYR A 82 -8.07 -5.79 -10.77
N SER A 83 -8.86 -5.06 -11.55
CA SER A 83 -9.57 -5.60 -12.72
C SER A 83 -9.88 -4.48 -13.71
N GLY A 84 -9.79 -4.76 -15.01
CA GLY A 84 -10.14 -3.80 -16.05
C GLY A 84 -9.34 -2.49 -16.04
N GLY A 85 -8.13 -2.46 -15.46
CA GLY A 85 -7.32 -1.26 -15.38
C GLY A 85 -7.52 -0.43 -14.10
N VAL A 86 -8.41 -0.85 -13.19
CA VAL A 86 -8.79 -0.11 -11.99
C VAL A 86 -8.47 -0.91 -10.74
N PHE A 87 -8.04 -0.22 -9.69
CA PHE A 87 -7.88 -0.76 -8.34
C PHE A 87 -9.13 -0.49 -7.53
N TYR A 88 -9.69 -1.55 -6.98
CA TYR A 88 -10.84 -1.50 -6.07
C TYR A 88 -10.35 -1.81 -4.65
N ASP A 89 -10.68 -0.96 -3.71
CA ASP A 89 -10.49 -1.25 -2.30
C ASP A 89 -11.54 -2.29 -1.87
N ILE A 90 -11.09 -3.44 -1.42
CA ILE A 90 -11.94 -4.53 -0.93
C ILE A 90 -11.65 -4.88 0.52
N HIS A 91 -10.90 -4.02 1.22
CA HIS A 91 -10.56 -4.24 2.61
C HIS A 91 -11.80 -4.06 3.49
N PRO A 92 -12.07 -4.97 4.42
CA PRO A 92 -13.26 -4.89 5.26
C PRO A 92 -13.25 -3.63 6.16
N ILE A 93 -14.38 -2.95 6.23
CA ILE A 93 -14.62 -1.84 7.16
C ILE A 93 -15.14 -2.42 8.47
N LYS A 94 -14.53 -2.05 9.59
CA LYS A 94 -14.91 -2.47 10.94
C LYS A 94 -16.03 -1.61 11.50
N THR A 95 -15.88 -0.29 11.42
CA THR A 95 -16.88 0.67 11.89
C THR A 95 -16.96 1.87 10.95
N THR A 96 -18.15 2.47 10.89
CA THR A 96 -18.39 3.72 10.18
C THR A 96 -19.05 4.70 11.14
N THR A 97 -18.45 5.86 11.32
CA THR A 97 -18.96 6.89 12.25
C THR A 97 -19.05 8.22 11.51
N THR A 98 -20.22 8.87 11.61
CA THR A 98 -20.41 10.24 11.11
C THR A 98 -20.22 11.21 12.28
N LEU A 99 -19.34 12.16 12.10
CA LEU A 99 -18.97 13.16 13.09
C LEU A 99 -19.32 14.56 12.59
N THR A 100 -19.61 15.47 13.51
CA THR A 100 -19.88 16.88 13.21
C THR A 100 -18.83 17.74 13.90
N ASN A 101 -18.21 18.66 13.14
CA ASN A 101 -17.19 19.59 13.65
C ASN A 101 -16.06 18.90 14.43
N ALA A 102 -15.61 17.77 13.94
CA ALA A 102 -14.70 16.86 14.66
C ALA A 102 -13.21 17.17 14.46
N PHE A 103 -12.87 18.06 13.53
CA PHE A 103 -11.49 18.37 13.17
C PHE A 103 -10.93 19.53 13.97
N THR A 104 -9.72 19.34 14.47
CA THR A 104 -8.93 20.42 15.09
C THR A 104 -7.50 20.36 14.57
N THR A 105 -6.99 21.49 14.12
CA THR A 105 -5.61 21.69 13.69
C THR A 105 -4.90 22.69 14.58
N THR A 106 -3.58 22.71 14.53
CA THR A 106 -2.75 23.67 15.28
C THR A 106 -1.79 24.34 14.33
N ASN A 107 -1.72 25.65 14.38
CA ASN A 107 -0.80 26.45 13.57
C ASN A 107 0.66 25.95 13.72
N GLY A 108 1.35 25.80 12.60
CA GLY A 108 2.71 25.30 12.55
C GLY A 108 2.86 23.79 12.72
N SER A 109 1.76 23.04 12.89
CA SER A 109 1.78 21.59 13.05
C SER A 109 1.14 20.85 11.87
N PRO A 110 1.71 19.70 11.42
CA PRO A 110 1.06 18.83 10.44
C PRO A 110 0.00 17.90 11.08
N THR A 111 -0.16 17.97 12.41
CA THR A 111 -1.06 17.07 13.14
C THR A 111 -2.49 17.58 13.08
N VAL A 112 -3.38 16.70 12.68
CA VAL A 112 -4.83 16.91 12.72
C VAL A 112 -5.42 15.98 13.76
N THR A 113 -6.20 16.55 14.68
CA THR A 113 -6.93 15.81 15.71
C THR A 113 -8.37 15.60 15.25
N ILE A 114 -8.85 14.37 15.36
CA ILE A 114 -10.24 14.00 15.09
C ILE A 114 -10.87 13.59 16.40
N THR A 115 -11.98 14.22 16.75
CA THR A 115 -12.70 13.99 18.01
C THR A 115 -14.02 13.27 17.74
N PHE A 116 -14.21 12.13 18.39
CA PHE A 116 -15.41 11.32 18.33
C PHE A 116 -16.37 11.72 19.45
N SER A 117 -17.66 11.60 19.20
CA SER A 117 -18.71 11.85 20.21
C SER A 117 -18.79 10.74 21.27
N THR A 118 -18.30 9.56 20.96
CA THR A 118 -18.29 8.38 21.84
C THR A 118 -16.91 7.71 21.78
N SER A 119 -16.63 6.83 22.73
CA SER A 119 -15.40 6.03 22.71
C SER A 119 -15.32 5.17 21.45
N HIS A 120 -14.11 5.08 20.91
CA HIS A 120 -13.76 4.25 19.75
C HIS A 120 -12.74 3.17 20.16
N ASP A 121 -12.58 2.16 19.29
CA ASP A 121 -11.63 1.06 19.45
C ASP A 121 -10.44 1.13 18.48
N ILE A 122 -10.22 2.28 17.87
CA ILE A 122 -9.10 2.56 16.96
C ILE A 122 -7.80 2.62 17.75
N VAL A 123 -6.74 2.03 17.21
CA VAL A 123 -5.40 2.09 17.79
C VAL A 123 -4.40 2.76 16.85
N ALA A 124 -3.27 3.20 17.39
CA ALA A 124 -2.21 3.80 16.57
C ALA A 124 -1.69 2.78 15.53
N GLY A 125 -1.57 3.21 14.28
CA GLY A 125 -1.20 2.37 13.15
C GLY A 125 -2.38 1.84 12.33
N ASP A 126 -3.61 1.90 12.84
CA ASP A 126 -4.81 1.56 12.07
C ASP A 126 -5.00 2.51 10.89
N ILE A 127 -5.75 2.06 9.90
CA ILE A 127 -6.12 2.87 8.75
C ILE A 127 -7.56 3.33 8.88
N VAL A 128 -7.77 4.61 8.64
CA VAL A 128 -9.08 5.23 8.53
C VAL A 128 -9.24 5.88 7.15
N LEU A 129 -10.40 5.72 6.55
CA LEU A 129 -10.83 6.47 5.38
C LEU A 129 -11.69 7.64 5.87
N LEU A 130 -11.39 8.82 5.39
CA LEU A 130 -12.14 10.03 5.68
C LEU A 130 -12.88 10.47 4.42
N ASP A 131 -14.17 10.74 4.54
CA ASP A 131 -14.98 11.21 3.44
C ASP A 131 -16.14 12.12 3.89
N SER A 132 -16.93 12.58 2.91
CA SER A 132 -18.13 13.42 3.15
C SER A 132 -17.81 14.74 3.85
N PHE A 133 -16.70 15.36 3.51
CA PHE A 133 -16.38 16.72 3.96
C PHE A 133 -17.20 17.75 3.22
N SER A 134 -17.80 18.70 3.96
CA SER A 134 -18.49 19.84 3.34
C SER A 134 -17.60 21.09 3.24
N SER A 135 -16.88 21.42 4.30
CA SER A 135 -15.90 22.52 4.31
C SER A 135 -14.99 22.45 5.53
N ILE A 136 -13.81 23.05 5.40
CA ILE A 136 -12.89 23.32 6.49
C ILE A 136 -12.70 24.84 6.57
N THR A 137 -12.80 25.41 7.76
CA THR A 137 -12.63 26.85 7.97
C THR A 137 -11.35 27.13 8.75
N ASN A 138 -10.75 28.30 8.55
CA ASN A 138 -9.54 28.76 9.26
C ASN A 138 -8.34 27.81 9.14
N SER A 139 -8.19 27.15 7.98
CA SER A 139 -7.13 26.20 7.70
C SER A 139 -6.62 26.41 6.29
N ASN A 140 -5.35 26.08 6.03
CA ASN A 140 -4.80 25.97 4.68
C ASN A 140 -5.07 24.59 4.07
N PHE A 141 -5.61 23.65 4.82
CA PHE A 141 -6.06 22.38 4.27
C PHE A 141 -7.43 22.54 3.61
N ALA A 142 -7.55 22.00 2.41
CA ALA A 142 -8.83 21.91 1.71
C ALA A 142 -9.57 20.62 2.09
N ALA A 143 -10.89 20.59 1.94
CA ALA A 143 -11.66 19.36 2.11
C ALA A 143 -11.13 18.21 1.23
N SER A 144 -10.71 18.52 0.01
CA SER A 144 -10.08 17.56 -0.92
C SER A 144 -8.77 16.95 -0.44
N ASP A 145 -8.14 17.50 0.61
CA ASP A 145 -6.94 16.91 1.21
C ASP A 145 -7.28 15.72 2.11
N PHE A 146 -8.53 15.60 2.50
CA PHE A 146 -9.04 14.54 3.37
C PHE A 146 -10.06 13.63 2.68
N ASP A 147 -10.90 14.20 1.81
CA ASP A 147 -12.05 13.51 1.22
C ASP A 147 -11.61 12.34 0.33
N ASP A 148 -12.21 11.16 0.54
CA ASP A 148 -11.86 9.89 -0.09
C ASP A 148 -10.39 9.46 0.08
N LYS A 149 -9.74 9.92 1.17
CA LYS A 149 -8.35 9.56 1.45
C LYS A 149 -8.19 8.70 2.70
N LYS A 150 -7.20 7.81 2.60
CA LYS A 150 -6.82 6.90 3.67
C LYS A 150 -5.66 7.47 4.47
N PHE A 151 -5.83 7.50 5.78
CA PHE A 151 -4.82 7.97 6.72
C PHE A 151 -4.46 6.87 7.70
N MET A 152 -3.20 6.83 8.06
CA MET A 152 -2.75 6.05 9.20
C MET A 152 -2.93 6.88 10.47
N VAL A 153 -3.55 6.29 11.47
CA VAL A 153 -3.67 6.89 12.80
C VAL A 153 -2.27 6.98 13.42
N THR A 154 -1.84 8.19 13.70
CA THR A 154 -0.50 8.45 14.25
C THR A 154 -0.47 8.17 15.77
N THR A 155 -1.41 8.73 16.49
CA THR A 155 -1.57 8.51 17.94
C THR A 155 -3.05 8.47 18.34
N VAL A 156 -3.30 7.93 19.51
CA VAL A 156 -4.63 7.88 20.16
C VAL A 156 -4.50 8.54 21.53
N PRO A 157 -4.66 9.88 21.63
CA PRO A 157 -4.50 10.61 22.89
C PRO A 157 -5.52 10.25 23.95
N SER A 158 -6.73 9.87 23.54
CA SER A 158 -7.80 9.46 24.45
C SER A 158 -8.73 8.43 23.79
N ALA A 159 -9.66 7.87 24.55
CA ALA A 159 -10.69 6.97 24.04
C ALA A 159 -11.63 7.62 23.00
N THR A 160 -11.62 8.94 22.89
CA THR A 160 -12.47 9.71 21.96
C THR A 160 -11.70 10.53 20.95
N THR A 161 -10.37 10.47 20.94
CA THR A 161 -9.55 11.27 20.02
C THR A 161 -8.48 10.44 19.32
N ILE A 162 -8.33 10.66 18.02
CA ILE A 162 -7.21 10.14 17.24
C ILE A 162 -6.49 11.31 16.57
N THR A 163 -5.23 11.08 16.18
CA THR A 163 -4.48 12.02 15.37
C THR A 163 -4.01 11.39 14.07
N ILE A 164 -3.98 12.19 13.03
CA ILE A 164 -3.36 11.87 11.73
C ILE A 164 -2.32 12.93 11.39
N THR A 165 -1.38 12.61 10.54
CA THR A 165 -0.32 13.54 10.12
C THR A 165 -0.49 13.89 8.65
N MET A 166 -0.56 15.18 8.35
CA MET A 166 -0.64 15.72 7.00
C MET A 166 0.76 15.89 6.39
N PRO A 167 0.88 15.97 5.06
CA PRO A 167 2.16 16.17 4.38
C PRO A 167 2.78 17.56 4.62
N SER A 168 1.96 18.55 4.98
CA SER A 168 2.37 19.94 5.24
C SER A 168 1.86 20.41 6.59
N ASN A 169 2.47 21.50 7.10
CA ASN A 169 2.01 22.13 8.32
C ASN A 169 0.77 22.99 8.08
N GLU A 170 -0.08 23.05 9.10
CA GLU A 170 -1.18 24.00 9.16
C GLU A 170 -0.64 25.43 9.30
N SER A 171 -1.22 26.38 8.57
CA SER A 171 -0.88 27.81 8.63
C SER A 171 -1.99 28.67 9.24
N GLY A 172 -3.13 28.10 9.55
CA GLY A 172 -4.25 28.76 10.22
C GLY A 172 -4.21 28.60 11.74
N SER A 173 -5.01 29.39 12.44
CA SER A 173 -5.07 29.39 13.91
C SER A 173 -5.84 28.22 14.53
N GLY A 174 -6.34 27.33 13.74
CA GLY A 174 -7.16 26.19 14.11
C GLY A 174 -8.35 26.05 13.17
N ALA A 175 -8.75 24.83 12.92
CA ALA A 175 -9.85 24.54 12.01
C ALA A 175 -10.85 23.60 12.64
N SER A 176 -12.13 23.87 12.38
CA SER A 176 -13.18 22.89 12.56
C SER A 176 -13.83 22.60 11.22
N ALA A 177 -14.01 21.33 10.90
CA ALA A 177 -14.78 20.95 9.74
C ALA A 177 -16.25 21.29 9.96
N SER A 178 -16.88 22.00 9.02
CA SER A 178 -18.31 22.22 9.05
C SER A 178 -19.03 21.12 8.29
N GLY A 179 -20.17 20.66 8.81
CA GLY A 179 -20.94 19.55 8.24
C GLY A 179 -20.55 18.19 8.78
N GLY A 180 -21.10 17.15 8.19
CA GLY A 180 -20.81 15.77 8.56
C GLY A 180 -19.47 15.30 7.99
N ILE A 181 -18.71 14.60 8.79
CA ILE A 181 -17.50 13.88 8.37
C ILE A 181 -17.74 12.40 8.62
N ARG A 182 -17.51 11.57 7.63
CA ARG A 182 -17.59 10.14 7.81
C ARG A 182 -16.19 9.58 7.99
N VAL A 183 -15.98 8.87 9.10
CA VAL A 183 -14.75 8.13 9.42
C VAL A 183 -15.06 6.65 9.28
N GLN A 184 -14.40 5.97 8.36
CA GLN A 184 -14.50 4.53 8.18
C GLN A 184 -13.21 3.89 8.69
N HIS A 185 -13.32 3.14 9.78
CA HIS A 185 -12.21 2.40 10.37
C HIS A 185 -12.14 1.02 9.72
N TYR A 186 -10.99 0.69 9.16
CA TYR A 186 -10.74 -0.62 8.57
C TYR A 186 -10.36 -1.67 9.62
N TYR A 187 -10.62 -2.94 9.33
CA TYR A 187 -10.06 -4.02 10.12
C TYR A 187 -8.52 -3.96 10.06
N PRO A 188 -7.81 -4.20 11.18
CA PRO A 188 -6.35 -4.26 11.15
C PRO A 188 -5.88 -5.47 10.34
N VAL A 189 -4.84 -5.29 9.54
CA VAL A 189 -4.23 -6.37 8.72
C VAL A 189 -3.33 -7.32 9.50
N GLY A 190 -3.26 -7.14 10.82
CA GLY A 190 -2.33 -7.84 11.69
C GLY A 190 -1.05 -7.05 11.97
N PRO A 191 -0.14 -7.55 12.78
CA PRO A 191 1.09 -6.85 13.16
C PRO A 191 1.97 -6.60 11.94
N ALA A 192 2.56 -5.41 11.86
CA ALA A 192 3.48 -5.03 10.77
C ALA A 192 4.76 -5.89 10.75
N VAL A 193 5.12 -6.43 11.91
CA VAL A 193 6.26 -7.33 12.10
C VAL A 193 5.77 -8.52 12.91
N GLN A 194 5.94 -9.73 12.37
CA GLN A 194 5.78 -10.96 13.13
C GLN A 194 7.04 -11.20 13.97
N ALA A 195 6.89 -11.19 15.28
CA ALA A 195 7.99 -11.47 16.21
C ALA A 195 8.40 -12.96 16.18
N LYS A 196 7.52 -13.85 15.71
CA LYS A 196 7.78 -15.28 15.53
C LYS A 196 7.71 -15.62 14.05
N GLY A 197 8.79 -16.14 13.50
CA GLY A 197 8.80 -16.71 12.15
C GLY A 197 8.13 -18.09 12.17
N PHE A 198 7.23 -18.33 11.23
CA PHE A 198 6.75 -19.67 10.94
C PHE A 198 7.61 -20.21 9.79
N GLY A 199 8.53 -21.10 10.08
CA GLY A 199 9.38 -21.71 9.07
C GLY A 199 10.18 -22.89 9.64
N TRP A 200 10.65 -23.75 8.77
CA TRP A 200 11.57 -24.83 9.12
C TRP A 200 12.83 -24.24 9.74
N SER A 201 13.19 -24.68 10.93
CA SER A 201 14.30 -24.19 11.75
C SER A 201 14.03 -22.95 12.63
N LEU A 202 12.80 -22.46 12.71
CA LEU A 202 12.44 -21.38 13.62
C LEU A 202 11.47 -21.92 14.69
N GLY A 203 12.03 -22.38 15.80
CA GLY A 203 11.27 -22.94 16.93
C GLY A 203 11.49 -24.45 17.14
N THR A 204 10.90 -24.98 18.20
CA THR A 204 10.86 -26.41 18.46
C THR A 204 9.95 -27.13 17.46
N TRP A 205 10.31 -28.36 17.10
CA TRP A 205 9.47 -29.24 16.27
C TRP A 205 8.09 -29.41 16.92
N GLY A 206 7.07 -28.83 16.33
CA GLY A 206 5.70 -28.93 16.85
C GLY A 206 5.01 -27.59 17.08
N GLY A 207 5.66 -26.46 16.89
CA GLY A 207 5.09 -25.14 17.19
C GLY A 207 4.81 -24.98 18.69
N GLU A 208 5.15 -23.87 19.25
CA GLU A 208 4.62 -23.51 20.57
C GLU A 208 3.14 -23.16 20.41
N GLU A 209 2.29 -23.72 21.27
CA GLU A 209 0.89 -23.38 21.47
C GLU A 209 0.71 -21.89 21.84
#